data_1df48ba0bfb39f3d49224f9c6ca0413c
#
_entry.id   1df48ba0bfb39f3d49224f9c6ca0413c
#
_cell.length_a   1.000
_cell.length_b   1.000
_cell.length_c   1.000
_cell.angle_alpha   90.00
_cell.angle_beta   90.00
_cell.angle_gamma   90.00
#
_symmetry.space_group_name_H-M   'P 1'
#
loop_
_entity.id
_entity.type
_entity.pdbx_description
1 polymer ?
#
loop_
_entity_poly.entity_id
_entity_poly.type
_entity_poly.pdbx_seq_one_letter_code
_entity_poly.pdbx_strand_id
1 'polypeptide(L)'
;MPIDACPLCSSNLTESFYRDSYRQYLKCSICDFIFVPKIYHLSEKDERARYDTHNNDPEDDRYRNFLSQLLNPLQERIPKNASGLDFGSGPGPTLSLMLEECGYSVDLYDKFYAKNDVVFEKQYDFITASEVV
;
A
#
# COMPACT_ATOMS: atom_id res chain seq x y z
N MET A 1 0.65 15.29 -27.23
CA MET A 1 1.07 14.59 -25.99
C MET A 1 0.10 13.46 -25.71
N PRO A 2 0.58 12.25 -25.40
CA PRO A 2 -0.32 11.19 -24.99
C PRO A 2 -1.05 11.64 -23.70
N ILE A 3 -2.36 11.58 -23.72
CA ILE A 3 -3.18 11.85 -22.54
C ILE A 3 -3.09 10.61 -21.66
N ASP A 4 -2.63 10.77 -20.43
CA ASP A 4 -2.62 9.64 -19.49
C ASP A 4 -4.06 9.26 -19.14
N ALA A 5 -4.42 8.02 -19.44
CA ALA A 5 -5.69 7.47 -19.03
C ALA A 5 -5.74 7.34 -17.51
N CYS A 6 -6.93 7.53 -16.96
CA CYS A 6 -7.14 7.34 -15.53
C CYS A 6 -6.79 5.89 -15.12
N PRO A 7 -5.89 5.69 -14.17
CA PRO A 7 -5.49 4.33 -13.76
C PRO A 7 -6.59 3.58 -13.02
N LEU A 8 -7.62 4.26 -12.55
CA LEU A 8 -8.72 3.63 -11.82
C LEU A 8 -9.85 3.15 -12.75
N CYS A 9 -10.33 4.03 -13.66
CA CYS A 9 -11.49 3.71 -14.51
C CYS A 9 -11.16 3.65 -16.02
N SER A 10 -9.87 3.84 -16.38
CA SER A 10 -9.37 3.81 -17.77
C SER A 10 -9.92 4.89 -18.71
N SER A 11 -10.63 5.88 -18.19
CA SER A 11 -11.14 7.00 -18.97
C SER A 11 -10.00 7.91 -19.45
N ASN A 12 -10.11 8.42 -20.67
CA ASN A 12 -9.20 9.43 -21.23
C ASN A 12 -9.63 10.87 -20.88
N LEU A 13 -10.75 11.05 -20.17
CA LEU A 13 -11.28 12.36 -19.81
C LEU A 13 -10.62 12.83 -18.51
N THR A 14 -9.42 13.37 -18.65
CA THR A 14 -8.62 13.90 -17.54
C THR A 14 -8.35 15.38 -17.72
N GLU A 15 -8.27 16.11 -16.63
CA GLU A 15 -7.97 17.52 -16.61
C GLU A 15 -6.86 17.84 -15.61
N SER A 16 -6.19 18.97 -15.79
CA SER A 16 -5.20 19.46 -14.85
C SER A 16 -5.86 19.83 -13.53
N PHE A 17 -5.40 19.24 -12.43
CA PHE A 17 -5.93 19.51 -11.09
C PHE A 17 -5.03 20.45 -10.30
N TYR A 18 -3.73 20.15 -10.25
CA TYR A 18 -2.76 20.91 -9.48
C TYR A 18 -1.35 20.69 -10.03
N ARG A 19 -0.47 21.64 -9.77
CA ARG A 19 0.96 21.54 -10.10
C ARG A 19 1.80 22.13 -8.98
N ASP A 20 2.73 21.33 -8.49
CA ASP A 20 3.76 21.84 -7.57
C ASP A 20 5.11 22.01 -8.30
N SER A 21 6.19 22.23 -7.53
CA SER A 21 7.53 22.41 -8.08
C SER A 21 8.10 21.13 -8.72
N TYR A 22 7.52 19.98 -8.45
CA TYR A 22 8.08 18.68 -8.83
C TYR A 22 7.25 17.97 -9.87
N ARG A 23 5.91 18.13 -9.85
CA ARG A 23 5.02 17.32 -10.70
C ARG A 23 3.67 17.97 -10.92
N GLN A 24 2.98 17.48 -11.92
CA GLN A 24 1.59 17.82 -12.21
C GLN A 24 0.68 16.71 -11.68
N TYR A 25 -0.52 17.09 -11.24
CA TYR A 25 -1.57 16.19 -10.82
C TYR A 25 -2.75 16.33 -11.78
N LEU A 26 -3.28 15.22 -12.22
CA LEU A 26 -4.47 15.15 -13.07
C LEU A 26 -5.66 14.63 -12.26
N LYS A 27 -6.85 15.07 -12.65
CA LYS A 27 -8.11 14.59 -12.11
C LYS A 27 -8.92 13.95 -13.23
N CYS A 28 -9.48 12.79 -12.98
CA CYS A 28 -10.41 12.15 -13.89
C CYS A 28 -11.79 12.80 -13.76
N SER A 29 -12.36 13.24 -14.89
CA SER A 29 -13.71 13.86 -14.92
C SER A 29 -14.84 12.83 -14.73
N ILE A 30 -14.56 11.53 -14.81
CA ILE A 30 -15.55 10.47 -14.70
C ILE A 30 -15.65 9.93 -13.27
N CYS A 31 -14.51 9.60 -12.63
CA CYS A 31 -14.49 8.99 -11.29
C CYS A 31 -13.88 9.85 -10.20
N ASP A 32 -13.51 11.10 -10.52
CA ASP A 32 -12.89 12.07 -9.62
C ASP A 32 -11.52 11.65 -9.06
N PHE A 33 -10.95 10.54 -9.52
CA PHE A 33 -9.63 10.08 -9.06
C PHE A 33 -8.53 11.07 -9.46
N ILE A 34 -7.71 11.44 -8.48
CA ILE A 34 -6.55 12.33 -8.69
C ILE A 34 -5.29 11.48 -8.73
N PHE A 35 -4.47 11.68 -9.75
CA PHE A 35 -3.27 10.89 -9.97
C PHE A 35 -2.14 11.68 -10.61
N VAL A 36 -0.95 11.10 -10.55
CA VAL A 36 0.25 11.67 -11.16
C VAL A 36 0.50 10.99 -12.51
N PRO A 37 0.73 11.75 -13.60
CA PRO A 37 1.08 11.19 -14.90
C PRO A 37 2.31 10.28 -14.85
N LYS A 38 2.33 9.26 -15.71
CA LYS A 38 3.42 8.25 -15.76
C LYS A 38 4.80 8.85 -15.94
N ILE A 39 4.91 9.99 -16.61
CA ILE A 39 6.19 10.68 -16.81
C ILE A 39 6.92 11.03 -15.51
N TYR A 40 6.17 11.17 -14.42
CA TYR A 40 6.72 11.49 -13.09
C TYR A 40 6.91 10.24 -12.21
N HIS A 41 6.51 9.06 -12.68
CA HIS A 41 6.68 7.82 -11.92
C HIS A 41 8.15 7.43 -11.85
N LEU A 42 8.57 6.92 -10.70
CA LEU A 42 9.90 6.36 -10.53
C LEU A 42 10.03 5.06 -11.32
N SER A 43 11.25 4.77 -11.78
CA SER A 43 11.57 3.42 -12.28
C SER A 43 11.45 2.41 -11.14
N GLU A 44 11.28 1.12 -11.45
CA GLU A 44 11.24 0.06 -10.42
C GLU A 44 12.49 0.06 -9.55
N LYS A 45 13.65 0.32 -10.16
CA LYS A 45 14.93 0.42 -9.44
C LYS A 45 14.94 1.56 -8.43
N ASP A 46 14.48 2.75 -8.83
CA ASP A 46 14.46 3.93 -7.98
C ASP A 46 13.40 3.81 -6.89
N GLU A 47 12.25 3.24 -7.22
CA GLU A 47 11.17 2.94 -6.27
C GLU A 47 11.67 1.98 -5.18
N ARG A 48 12.30 0.87 -5.57
CA ARG A 48 12.89 -0.08 -4.63
C ARG A 48 13.95 0.55 -3.75
N ALA A 49 14.85 1.35 -4.34
CA ALA A 49 15.89 2.04 -3.59
C ALA A 49 15.29 2.98 -2.54
N ARG A 50 14.17 3.63 -2.83
CA ARG A 50 13.45 4.47 -1.89
C ARG A 50 12.86 3.67 -0.73
N TYR A 51 12.26 2.52 -0.98
CA TYR A 51 11.75 1.63 0.06
C TYR A 51 12.87 1.02 0.91
N ASP A 52 14.03 0.72 0.32
CA ASP A 52 15.19 0.19 1.04
C ASP A 52 15.73 1.18 2.11
N THR A 53 15.41 2.47 2.00
CA THR A 53 15.77 3.47 3.01
C THR A 53 14.84 3.47 4.23
N HIS A 54 13.69 2.79 4.16
CA HIS A 54 12.74 2.73 5.26
C HIS A 54 13.27 1.83 6.37
N ASN A 55 13.30 2.35 7.59
CA ASN A 55 13.64 1.59 8.78
C ASN A 55 12.37 1.13 9.48
N ASN A 56 11.92 -0.08 9.16
CA ASN A 56 10.71 -0.71 9.71
C ASN A 56 11.10 -1.73 10.79
N ASP A 57 11.93 -1.31 11.76
CA ASP A 57 12.40 -2.17 12.84
C ASP A 57 11.22 -2.60 13.74
N PRO A 58 10.96 -3.93 13.90
CA PRO A 58 9.90 -4.42 14.76
C PRO A 58 10.11 -4.13 16.26
N GLU A 59 11.32 -3.75 16.66
CA GLU A 59 11.64 -3.33 18.03
C GLU A 59 11.47 -1.82 18.25
N ASP A 60 11.18 -1.03 17.22
CA ASP A 60 10.95 0.41 17.34
C ASP A 60 9.53 0.69 17.85
N ASP A 61 9.43 1.11 19.12
CA ASP A 61 8.15 1.42 19.76
C ASP A 61 7.39 2.56 19.08
N ARG A 62 8.08 3.53 18.49
CA ARG A 62 7.44 4.63 17.78
C ARG A 62 6.75 4.15 16.52
N TYR A 63 7.40 3.24 15.78
CA TYR A 63 6.81 2.63 14.60
C TYR A 63 5.63 1.72 14.97
N ARG A 64 5.75 0.94 16.04
CA ARG A 64 4.65 0.12 16.56
C ARG A 64 3.46 0.98 17.01
N ASN A 65 3.69 2.09 17.67
CA ASN A 65 2.64 3.03 18.05
C ASN A 65 1.93 3.63 16.84
N PHE A 66 2.67 3.97 15.80
CA PHE A 66 2.10 4.43 14.53
C PHE A 66 1.20 3.36 13.90
N LEU A 67 1.67 2.13 13.80
CA LEU A 67 0.88 1.01 13.24
C LEU A 67 -0.32 0.63 14.10
N SER A 68 -0.27 0.92 15.41
CA SER A 68 -1.40 0.66 16.32
C SER A 68 -2.65 1.48 15.96
N GLN A 69 -2.51 2.58 15.26
CA GLN A 69 -3.63 3.37 14.76
C GLN A 69 -4.49 2.57 13.76
N LEU A 70 -3.88 1.65 13.03
CA LEU A 70 -4.58 0.70 12.16
C LEU A 70 -4.99 -0.55 12.93
N LEU A 71 -4.07 -1.12 13.71
CA LEU A 71 -4.26 -2.39 14.40
C LEU A 71 -5.42 -2.35 15.40
N ASN A 72 -5.52 -1.32 16.22
CA ASN A 72 -6.52 -1.25 17.29
C ASN A 72 -7.96 -1.26 16.75
N PRO A 73 -8.33 -0.38 15.79
CA PRO A 73 -9.68 -0.45 15.20
C PRO A 73 -9.94 -1.73 14.42
N LEU A 74 -8.90 -2.32 13.81
CA LEU A 74 -9.04 -3.58 13.09
C LEU A 74 -9.43 -4.72 14.02
N GLN A 75 -8.77 -4.85 15.17
CA GLN A 75 -9.06 -5.88 16.18
C GLN A 75 -10.52 -5.87 16.66
N GLU A 76 -11.13 -4.70 16.71
CA GLU A 76 -12.54 -4.54 17.11
C GLU A 76 -13.53 -5.08 16.07
N ARG A 77 -13.09 -5.26 14.84
CA ARG A 77 -13.95 -5.55 13.68
C ARG A 77 -13.76 -6.94 13.08
N ILE A 78 -12.70 -7.65 13.45
CA ILE A 78 -12.41 -8.98 12.91
C ILE A 78 -12.58 -10.04 14.00
N PRO A 79 -12.96 -11.29 13.61
CA PRO A 79 -13.08 -12.38 14.59
C PRO A 79 -11.71 -12.77 15.16
N LYS A 80 -11.73 -13.43 16.31
CA LYS A 80 -10.52 -14.02 16.90
C LYS A 80 -9.96 -15.07 15.94
N ASN A 81 -8.63 -15.18 15.89
CA ASN A 81 -7.92 -16.13 15.02
C ASN A 81 -8.20 -15.92 13.51
N ALA A 82 -8.56 -14.70 13.11
CA ALA A 82 -8.79 -14.35 11.72
C ALA A 82 -7.53 -14.54 10.88
N SER A 83 -7.72 -14.77 9.58
CA SER A 83 -6.65 -14.82 8.59
C SER A 83 -6.65 -13.56 7.73
N GLY A 84 -5.47 -13.02 7.47
CA GLY A 84 -5.33 -11.79 6.70
C GLY A 84 -4.19 -11.81 5.70
N LEU A 85 -4.21 -10.83 4.81
CA LEU A 85 -3.15 -10.53 3.87
C LEU A 85 -2.65 -9.11 4.12
N ASP A 86 -1.35 -8.95 4.32
CA ASP A 86 -0.69 -7.65 4.32
C ASP A 86 -0.14 -7.37 2.90
N PHE A 87 -0.87 -6.57 2.15
CA PHE A 87 -0.55 -6.22 0.77
C PHE A 87 0.38 -5.01 0.76
N GLY A 88 1.52 -5.12 0.08
CA GLY A 88 2.56 -4.09 0.10
C GLY A 88 3.30 -4.07 1.43
N SER A 89 3.69 -5.25 1.94
CA SER A 89 4.26 -5.45 3.28
C SER A 89 5.61 -4.74 3.50
N GLY A 90 6.33 -4.43 2.43
CA GLY A 90 7.62 -3.75 2.49
C GLY A 90 8.78 -4.62 2.98
N PRO A 91 9.97 -4.02 3.22
CA PRO A 91 11.16 -4.75 3.63
C PRO A 91 11.15 -5.19 5.09
N GLY A 92 10.35 -4.54 5.96
CA GLY A 92 10.23 -4.89 7.38
C GLY A 92 8.78 -5.10 7.77
N PRO A 93 8.27 -6.34 7.78
CA PRO A 93 6.84 -6.62 7.95
C PRO A 93 6.39 -6.51 9.42
N THR A 94 6.61 -5.37 10.05
CA THR A 94 6.29 -5.13 11.47
C THR A 94 4.79 -5.27 11.75
N LEU A 95 3.93 -4.78 10.86
CA LEU A 95 2.48 -4.88 11.04
C LEU A 95 2.02 -6.33 11.11
N SER A 96 2.51 -7.20 10.22
CA SER A 96 2.17 -8.63 10.24
C SER A 96 2.63 -9.29 11.54
N LEU A 97 3.81 -8.94 12.02
CA LEU A 97 4.33 -9.45 13.29
C LEU A 97 3.42 -9.04 14.46
N MET A 98 2.99 -7.79 14.50
CA MET A 98 2.06 -7.29 15.52
C MET A 98 0.71 -8.02 15.46
N LEU A 99 0.20 -8.27 14.24
CA LEU A 99 -1.03 -9.04 14.04
C LEU A 99 -0.88 -10.49 14.51
N GLU A 100 0.25 -11.13 14.22
CA GLU A 100 0.54 -12.48 14.68
C GLU A 100 0.66 -12.56 16.22
N GLU A 101 1.26 -11.56 16.84
CA GLU A 101 1.30 -11.43 18.30
C GLU A 101 -0.11 -11.38 18.92
N CYS A 102 -1.08 -10.86 18.17
CA CYS A 102 -2.49 -10.81 18.58
C CYS A 102 -3.26 -12.11 18.27
N GLY A 103 -2.60 -13.11 17.67
CA GLY A 103 -3.21 -14.42 17.37
C GLY A 103 -3.77 -14.56 15.96
N TYR A 104 -3.55 -13.60 15.08
CA TYR A 104 -3.98 -13.68 13.68
C TYR A 104 -2.93 -14.41 12.82
N SER A 105 -3.38 -15.04 11.72
CA SER A 105 -2.52 -15.59 10.69
C SER A 105 -2.43 -14.62 9.54
N VAL A 106 -1.23 -14.23 9.13
CA VAL A 106 -1.04 -13.19 8.11
C VAL A 106 -0.12 -13.68 7.01
N ASP A 107 -0.60 -13.67 5.78
CA ASP A 107 0.22 -13.82 4.59
C ASP A 107 0.75 -12.46 4.14
N LEU A 108 1.91 -12.46 3.52
CA LEU A 108 2.57 -11.24 3.03
C LEU A 108 2.60 -11.23 1.51
N TYR A 109 2.41 -10.05 0.94
CA TYR A 109 2.73 -9.79 -0.45
C TYR A 109 3.44 -8.45 -0.61
N ASP A 110 4.54 -8.46 -1.33
CA ASP A 110 5.22 -7.24 -1.80
C ASP A 110 5.96 -7.58 -3.10
N LYS A 111 5.81 -6.74 -4.12
CA LYS A 111 6.40 -7.01 -5.43
C LYS A 111 7.93 -7.09 -5.41
N PHE A 112 8.59 -6.47 -4.41
CA PHE A 112 10.05 -6.46 -4.26
C PHE A 112 10.56 -7.40 -3.17
N TYR A 113 9.84 -7.56 -2.07
CA TYR A 113 10.33 -8.19 -0.85
C TYR A 113 9.63 -9.51 -0.50
N ALA A 114 8.43 -9.72 -1.01
CA ALA A 114 7.63 -10.92 -0.71
C ALA A 114 6.71 -11.26 -1.88
N LYS A 115 7.30 -11.43 -3.07
CA LYS A 115 6.52 -11.77 -4.26
C LYS A 115 6.10 -13.24 -4.22
N ASN A 116 4.82 -13.46 -3.96
CA ASN A 116 4.20 -14.79 -3.91
C ASN A 116 2.75 -14.71 -4.39
N ASP A 117 2.53 -14.98 -5.66
CA ASP A 117 1.22 -14.84 -6.28
C ASP A 117 0.18 -15.85 -5.76
N VAL A 118 0.61 -16.91 -5.06
CA VAL A 118 -0.29 -17.90 -4.43
C VAL A 118 -1.22 -17.24 -3.40
N VAL A 119 -0.81 -16.14 -2.78
CA VAL A 119 -1.65 -15.40 -1.81
C VAL A 119 -2.95 -14.88 -2.44
N PHE A 120 -2.98 -14.65 -3.76
CA PHE A 120 -4.16 -14.18 -4.48
C PHE A 120 -5.17 -15.29 -4.79
N GLU A 121 -4.81 -16.53 -4.59
CA GLU A 121 -5.69 -17.68 -4.77
C GLU A 121 -6.49 -18.02 -3.50
N LYS A 122 -6.20 -17.36 -2.40
CA LYS A 122 -6.83 -17.56 -1.10
C LYS A 122 -7.89 -16.50 -0.82
N GLN A 123 -8.77 -16.81 0.12
CA GLN A 123 -9.70 -15.87 0.73
C GLN A 123 -9.23 -15.51 2.13
N TYR A 124 -9.45 -14.27 2.53
CA TYR A 124 -9.03 -13.74 3.82
C TYR A 124 -10.19 -13.08 4.56
N ASP A 125 -10.11 -13.07 5.88
CA ASP A 125 -11.06 -12.33 6.71
C ASP A 125 -10.79 -10.82 6.65
N PHE A 126 -9.53 -10.43 6.43
CA PHE A 126 -9.13 -9.04 6.27
C PHE A 126 -7.93 -8.89 5.34
N ILE A 127 -7.77 -7.69 4.78
CA ILE A 127 -6.60 -7.29 4.00
C ILE A 127 -6.13 -5.94 4.52
N THR A 128 -4.84 -5.80 4.79
CA THR A 128 -4.21 -4.53 5.11
C THR A 128 -3.36 -4.03 3.96
N ALA A 129 -3.38 -2.73 3.74
CA ALA A 129 -2.57 -2.04 2.73
C ALA A 129 -2.06 -0.73 3.34
N SER A 130 -1.10 -0.85 4.25
CA SER A 130 -0.52 0.27 4.97
C SER A 130 0.60 0.89 4.14
N GLU A 131 0.56 2.22 3.96
CA GLU A 131 1.59 3.00 3.27
C GLU A 131 1.85 2.54 1.82
N VAL A 132 0.82 2.10 1.11
CA VAL A 132 0.92 1.55 -0.27
C VAL A 132 0.61 2.60 -1.34
N VAL A 133 -0.01 3.71 -0.97
CA VAL A 133 -0.46 4.77 -1.89
C VAL A 133 0.35 6.03 -1.69
#